data_8a850cf6fbc5b520fd60f760636052d8
#
_entry.id   8a850cf6fbc5b520fd60f760636052d8
#
_cell.length_a   1.000
_cell.length_b   1.000
_cell.length_c   1.000
_cell.angle_alpha   90.00
_cell.angle_beta   90.00
_cell.angle_gamma   90.00
#
_symmetry.space_group_name_H-M   'P 1'
#
loop_
_entity.id
_entity.type
_entity.pdbx_description
1 polymer ?
#
loop_
_entity_poly.entity_id
_entity_poly.type
_entity_poly.pdbx_seq_one_letter_code
_entity_poly.pdbx_strand_id
1 'polypeptide(L)'
;GRIHVQYQGRSIDIRVSTIPTSREAERIVMRLLHKTNVLLDLTDLGFASRDYHLMSALIERPDGIILVTGPTGSGKTTTLYACLNKINRPNVNILTAEDPVEYEISGIHQVPVQAKIGLTFANALRAFLRQDPDVIMVGEIRDRETAEIAIHASLTGHLVLSTIHTNDAPGAVTRLVEMEME
;
A
#
# COMPACT_ATOMS: atom_id res chain seq x y z
N GLY A 1 -4.76 -7.41 -18.70
CA GLY A 1 -4.52 -6.11 -19.32
C GLY A 1 -5.16 -4.97 -18.56
N ARG A 2 -4.87 -3.75 -18.98
CA ARG A 2 -5.47 -2.53 -18.44
C ARG A 2 -5.93 -1.65 -19.60
N ILE A 3 -7.11 -1.05 -19.48
CA ILE A 3 -7.69 -0.14 -20.47
C ILE A 3 -8.01 1.17 -19.75
N HIS A 4 -7.60 2.29 -20.32
CA HIS A 4 -7.97 3.62 -19.87
C HIS A 4 -9.08 4.18 -20.76
N VAL A 5 -10.21 4.57 -20.17
CA VAL A 5 -11.37 5.12 -20.89
C VAL A 5 -11.73 6.48 -20.28
N GLN A 6 -11.99 7.43 -21.14
CA GLN A 6 -12.60 8.71 -20.75
C GLN A 6 -14.11 8.61 -21.01
N TYR A 7 -14.93 8.72 -19.97
CA TYR A 7 -16.38 8.70 -20.08
C TYR A 7 -16.98 9.86 -19.28
N GLN A 8 -17.75 10.70 -19.94
CA GLN A 8 -18.38 11.90 -19.37
C GLN A 8 -17.39 12.80 -18.56
N GLY A 9 -16.19 13.00 -19.09
CA GLY A 9 -15.14 13.80 -18.44
C GLY A 9 -14.44 13.12 -17.25
N ARG A 10 -14.75 11.85 -16.98
CA ARG A 10 -14.11 11.04 -15.92
C ARG A 10 -13.17 10.02 -16.53
N SER A 11 -11.98 9.89 -15.96
CA SER A 11 -11.04 8.81 -16.32
C SER A 11 -11.40 7.54 -15.57
N ILE A 12 -11.63 6.45 -16.28
CA ILE A 12 -11.98 5.14 -15.74
C ILE A 12 -10.89 4.16 -16.14
N ASP A 13 -10.26 3.52 -15.17
CA ASP A 13 -9.34 2.41 -15.41
C ASP A 13 -10.11 1.09 -15.36
N ILE A 14 -9.93 0.25 -16.37
CA ILE A 14 -10.55 -1.07 -16.45
C ILE A 14 -9.44 -2.12 -16.42
N ARG A 15 -9.45 -2.98 -15.40
CA ARG A 15 -8.61 -4.19 -15.40
C ARG A 15 -9.31 -5.30 -16.15
N VAL A 16 -8.63 -5.89 -17.14
CA VAL A 16 -9.15 -6.96 -17.98
C VAL A 16 -8.33 -8.22 -17.78
N SER A 17 -8.99 -9.31 -17.48
CA SER A 17 -8.43 -10.66 -17.43
C SER A 17 -9.19 -11.54 -18.40
N THR A 18 -8.47 -12.29 -19.24
CA THR A 18 -9.02 -13.28 -20.16
C THR A 18 -8.43 -14.64 -19.86
N ILE A 19 -9.26 -15.66 -19.91
CA ILE A 19 -8.84 -17.06 -19.79
C ILE A 19 -9.54 -17.88 -20.86
N PRO A 20 -8.83 -18.79 -21.55
CA PRO A 20 -9.46 -19.73 -22.49
C PRO A 20 -10.35 -20.71 -21.73
N THR A 21 -11.45 -21.12 -22.37
CA THR A 21 -12.35 -22.14 -21.86
C THR A 21 -12.39 -23.35 -22.79
N SER A 22 -12.91 -24.47 -22.30
CA SER A 22 -12.97 -25.76 -23.02
C SER A 22 -13.85 -25.77 -24.30
N ARG A 23 -14.54 -24.68 -24.62
CA ARG A 23 -15.45 -24.57 -25.76
C ARG A 23 -14.96 -23.60 -26.85
N GLU A 24 -13.65 -23.49 -27.05
CA GLU A 24 -13.03 -22.54 -27.99
C GLU A 24 -13.49 -21.08 -27.79
N ALA A 25 -13.88 -20.75 -26.55
CA ALA A 25 -14.31 -19.44 -26.15
C ALA A 25 -13.36 -18.87 -25.06
N GLU A 26 -13.38 -17.56 -24.89
CA GLU A 26 -12.65 -16.89 -23.82
C GLU A 26 -13.62 -16.33 -22.77
N ARG A 27 -13.30 -16.53 -21.51
CA ARG A 27 -13.96 -15.81 -20.42
C ARG A 27 -13.22 -14.51 -20.18
N ILE A 28 -13.95 -13.40 -20.26
CA ILE A 28 -13.43 -12.06 -19.99
C ILE A 28 -14.01 -11.56 -18.68
N VAL A 29 -13.15 -11.12 -17.78
CA VAL A 29 -13.54 -10.43 -16.54
C VAL A 29 -12.99 -9.02 -16.59
N MET A 30 -13.85 -8.04 -16.48
CA MET A 30 -13.51 -6.62 -16.43
C MET A 30 -13.86 -6.03 -15.06
N ARG A 31 -12.90 -5.41 -14.40
CA ARG A 31 -13.09 -4.67 -13.16
C ARG A 31 -12.96 -3.20 -13.44
N LEU A 32 -14.03 -2.46 -13.25
CA LEU A 32 -14.04 -1.01 -13.34
C LEU A 32 -13.42 -0.44 -12.07
N LEU A 33 -12.35 0.34 -12.22
CA LEU A 33 -11.70 1.06 -11.13
C LEU A 33 -12.13 2.52 -11.26
N HIS A 34 -13.08 2.92 -10.43
CA HIS A 34 -13.42 4.34 -10.33
C HIS A 34 -12.29 5.04 -9.58
N LYS A 35 -11.61 5.97 -10.24
CA LYS A 35 -10.76 6.95 -9.57
C LYS A 35 -11.66 8.00 -8.89
N THR A 36 -12.34 7.61 -7.84
CA THR A 36 -12.91 8.62 -6.93
C THR A 36 -11.73 9.16 -6.14
N ASN A 37 -11.24 10.32 -6.56
CA ASN A 37 -10.18 11.08 -5.86
C ASN A 37 -10.71 11.66 -4.54
N VAL A 38 -11.39 10.86 -3.74
CA VAL A 38 -11.73 11.27 -2.38
C VAL A 38 -10.55 10.86 -1.50
N LEU A 39 -9.60 11.78 -1.39
CA LEU A 39 -8.56 11.67 -0.40
C LEU A 39 -9.24 11.85 0.97
N LEU A 40 -9.47 10.75 1.66
CA LEU A 40 -10.07 10.76 2.99
C LEU A 40 -9.03 11.23 4.00
N ASP A 41 -9.46 12.08 4.91
CA ASP A 41 -8.69 12.38 6.11
C ASP A 41 -8.83 11.24 7.13
N LEU A 42 -7.86 11.13 8.02
CA LEU A 42 -7.89 10.12 9.08
C LEU A 42 -9.15 10.24 9.97
N THR A 43 -9.72 11.45 10.07
CA THR A 43 -10.99 11.73 10.76
C THR A 43 -12.20 11.10 10.08
N ASP A 44 -12.15 10.91 8.76
CA ASP A 44 -13.28 10.39 7.97
C ASP A 44 -13.40 8.86 8.05
N LEU A 45 -12.39 8.19 8.59
CA LEU A 45 -12.34 6.73 8.69
C LEU A 45 -13.20 6.15 9.81
N GLY A 46 -13.81 6.99 10.64
CA GLY A 46 -14.70 6.56 11.73
C GLY A 46 -13.98 5.98 12.94
N PHE A 47 -12.71 6.29 13.15
CA PHE A 47 -12.01 5.92 14.39
C PHE A 47 -12.71 6.46 15.62
N ALA A 48 -12.79 5.66 16.70
CA ALA A 48 -13.09 6.19 18.01
C ALA A 48 -12.03 7.23 18.42
N SER A 49 -12.43 8.23 19.22
CA SER A 49 -11.53 9.34 19.59
C SER A 49 -10.19 8.87 20.15
N ARG A 50 -10.20 7.84 21.00
CA ARG A 50 -8.98 7.23 21.56
C ARG A 50 -8.06 6.67 20.47
N ASP A 51 -8.63 5.90 19.54
CA ASP A 51 -7.87 5.21 18.50
C ASP A 51 -7.34 6.19 17.45
N TYR A 52 -8.11 7.25 17.15
CA TYR A 52 -7.66 8.36 16.33
C TYR A 52 -6.41 9.04 16.91
N HIS A 53 -6.43 9.37 18.22
CA HIS A 53 -5.27 10.01 18.87
C HIS A 53 -4.06 9.08 18.90
N LEU A 54 -4.29 7.79 19.16
CA LEU A 54 -3.23 6.79 19.14
C LEU A 54 -2.60 6.68 17.74
N MET A 55 -3.43 6.49 16.71
CA MET A 55 -2.95 6.39 15.33
C MET A 55 -2.22 7.67 14.92
N SER A 56 -2.76 8.84 15.24
CA SER A 56 -2.13 10.13 14.96
C SER A 56 -0.74 10.26 15.59
N ALA A 57 -0.59 9.80 16.82
CA ALA A 57 0.71 9.81 17.51
C ALA A 57 1.70 8.79 16.91
N LEU A 58 1.20 7.63 16.47
CA LEU A 58 2.05 6.58 15.87
C LEU A 58 2.60 6.99 14.51
N ILE A 59 1.79 7.61 13.65
CA ILE A 59 2.25 8.03 12.31
C ILE A 59 3.16 9.27 12.31
N GLU A 60 3.26 9.97 13.44
CA GLU A 60 4.19 11.10 13.61
C GLU A 60 5.53 10.68 14.24
N ARG A 61 5.74 9.39 14.52
CA ARG A 61 7.02 8.89 14.97
C ARG A 61 8.05 8.94 13.85
N PRO A 62 9.32 9.22 14.18
CA PRO A 62 10.39 9.27 13.18
C PRO A 62 10.75 7.89 12.63
N ASP A 63 10.44 6.82 13.37
CA ASP A 63 10.82 5.45 13.06
C ASP A 63 9.79 4.45 13.59
N GLY A 64 9.83 3.25 13.06
CA GLY A 64 8.96 2.15 13.44
C GLY A 64 8.20 1.55 12.26
N ILE A 65 7.44 0.49 12.53
CA ILE A 65 6.59 -0.14 11.51
C ILE A 65 5.14 -0.19 11.97
N ILE A 66 4.22 0.21 11.08
CA ILE A 66 2.78 0.11 11.28
C ILE A 66 2.22 -0.84 10.25
N LEU A 67 1.61 -1.94 10.72
CA LEU A 67 0.99 -2.96 9.87
C LEU A 67 -0.53 -2.87 9.95
N VAL A 68 -1.17 -2.67 8.81
CA VAL A 68 -2.62 -2.68 8.68
C VAL A 68 -3.06 -4.05 8.16
N THR A 69 -3.92 -4.72 8.90
CA THR A 69 -4.37 -6.09 8.59
C THR A 69 -5.86 -6.13 8.30
N GLY A 70 -6.31 -7.24 7.73
CA GLY A 70 -7.72 -7.49 7.44
C GLY A 70 -7.94 -8.13 6.06
N PRO A 71 -9.16 -8.63 5.79
CA PRO A 71 -9.50 -9.24 4.51
C PRO A 71 -9.51 -8.22 3.36
N THR A 72 -9.64 -8.73 2.14
CA THR A 72 -9.81 -7.88 0.95
C THR A 72 -11.07 -7.02 1.09
N GLY A 73 -10.96 -5.73 0.78
CA GLY A 73 -12.07 -4.78 0.88
C GLY A 73 -12.32 -4.21 2.29
N SER A 74 -11.49 -4.53 3.29
CA SER A 74 -11.63 -4.00 4.66
C SER A 74 -11.18 -2.54 4.83
N GLY A 75 -10.65 -1.91 3.78
CA GLY A 75 -10.20 -0.52 3.83
C GLY A 75 -8.71 -0.34 4.17
N LYS A 76 -7.88 -1.38 4.10
CA LYS A 76 -6.43 -1.27 4.39
C LYS A 76 -5.74 -0.15 3.62
N THR A 77 -5.87 -0.14 2.31
CA THR A 77 -5.28 0.90 1.44
C THR A 77 -5.84 2.27 1.76
N THR A 78 -7.15 2.37 2.02
CA THR A 78 -7.81 3.61 2.41
C THR A 78 -7.21 4.16 3.70
N THR A 79 -7.00 3.29 4.69
CA THR A 79 -6.37 3.65 5.97
C THR A 79 -4.94 4.13 5.78
N LEU A 80 -4.13 3.40 5.00
CA LEU A 80 -2.75 3.80 4.71
C LEU A 80 -2.69 5.15 3.99
N TYR A 81 -3.53 5.36 2.99
CA TYR A 81 -3.56 6.62 2.25
C TYR A 81 -4.00 7.80 3.12
N ALA A 82 -4.96 7.61 4.03
CA ALA A 82 -5.34 8.64 5.00
C ALA A 82 -4.21 8.96 5.98
N CYS A 83 -3.45 7.94 6.42
CA CYS A 83 -2.24 8.15 7.22
C CYS A 83 -1.19 8.96 6.45
N LEU A 84 -0.89 8.56 5.20
CA LEU A 84 0.06 9.27 4.36
C LEU A 84 -0.37 10.72 4.12
N ASN A 85 -1.64 10.95 3.81
CA ASN A 85 -2.18 12.29 3.61
C ASN A 85 -1.94 13.19 4.83
N LYS A 86 -2.19 12.66 6.02
CA LYS A 86 -2.03 13.41 7.27
C LYS A 86 -0.60 13.84 7.54
N ILE A 87 0.40 13.02 7.18
CA ILE A 87 1.83 13.30 7.40
C ILE A 87 2.52 13.92 6.19
N ASN A 88 1.81 14.04 5.06
CA ASN A 88 2.36 14.63 3.83
C ASN A 88 2.58 16.13 3.99
N ARG A 89 3.82 16.50 4.21
CA ARG A 89 4.29 17.88 4.38
C ARG A 89 5.46 18.15 3.45
N PRO A 90 5.72 19.39 3.04
CA PRO A 90 6.78 19.71 2.09
C PRO A 90 8.20 19.29 2.52
N ASN A 91 8.42 19.10 3.80
CA ASN A 91 9.69 18.69 4.39
C ASN A 91 9.76 17.20 4.76
N VAL A 92 8.79 16.39 4.33
CA VAL A 92 8.75 14.95 4.58
C VAL A 92 8.84 14.21 3.26
N ASN A 93 9.89 13.43 3.07
CA ASN A 93 10.09 12.61 1.88
C ASN A 93 9.38 11.27 2.01
N ILE A 94 8.26 11.12 1.30
CA ILE A 94 7.40 9.93 1.33
C ILE A 94 7.55 9.15 0.03
N LEU A 95 7.96 7.89 0.12
CA LEU A 95 8.07 6.96 -1.01
C LEU A 95 7.13 5.78 -0.81
N THR A 96 6.42 5.39 -1.87
CA THR A 96 5.53 4.22 -1.83
C THR A 96 5.83 3.22 -2.93
N ALA A 97 5.73 1.93 -2.63
CA ALA A 97 5.74 0.84 -3.60
C ALA A 97 4.37 0.15 -3.60
N GLU A 98 3.71 0.06 -4.74
CA GLU A 98 2.30 -0.35 -4.82
C GLU A 98 2.01 -1.27 -6.03
N ASP A 99 1.06 -2.18 -5.88
CA ASP A 99 0.62 -3.08 -6.96
C ASP A 99 -0.91 -3.17 -7.08
N PRO A 100 -1.51 -2.21 -7.77
CA PRO A 100 -0.97 -0.99 -8.34
C PRO A 100 -1.16 0.23 -7.44
N VAL A 101 -0.69 1.39 -7.88
CA VAL A 101 -1.12 2.69 -7.35
C VAL A 101 -2.62 2.86 -7.63
N GLU A 102 -3.41 3.06 -6.58
CA GLU A 102 -4.88 3.19 -6.72
C GLU A 102 -5.26 4.58 -7.22
N TYR A 103 -4.65 5.63 -6.68
CA TYR A 103 -4.74 7.01 -7.18
C TYR A 103 -3.50 7.81 -6.75
N GLU A 104 -3.20 8.85 -7.52
CA GLU A 104 -2.04 9.70 -7.26
C GLU A 104 -2.32 10.69 -6.12
N ILE A 105 -1.36 10.81 -5.20
CA ILE A 105 -1.38 11.77 -4.11
C ILE A 105 -0.27 12.79 -4.37
N SER A 106 -0.65 14.06 -4.49
CA SER A 106 0.32 15.14 -4.69
C SER A 106 1.31 15.21 -3.51
N GLY A 107 2.60 15.34 -3.81
CA GLY A 107 3.66 15.41 -2.80
C GLY A 107 4.19 14.06 -2.34
N ILE A 108 3.67 12.94 -2.85
CA ILE A 108 4.15 11.57 -2.55
C ILE A 108 4.72 10.94 -3.81
N HIS A 109 5.87 10.28 -3.69
CA HIS A 109 6.51 9.57 -4.79
C HIS A 109 6.04 8.12 -4.81
N GLN A 110 5.04 7.84 -5.65
CA GLN A 110 4.38 6.53 -5.73
C GLN A 110 4.97 5.70 -6.88
N VAL A 111 5.57 4.55 -6.55
CA VAL A 111 6.22 3.64 -7.50
C VAL A 111 5.33 2.43 -7.75
N PRO A 112 4.82 2.23 -8.97
CA PRO A 112 4.09 1.02 -9.31
C PRO A 112 5.05 -0.16 -9.47
N VAL A 113 4.79 -1.24 -8.73
CA VAL A 113 5.51 -2.50 -8.86
C VAL A 113 5.28 -3.11 -10.24
N GLN A 114 6.35 -3.61 -10.86
CA GLN A 114 6.33 -4.24 -12.17
C GLN A 114 7.23 -5.49 -12.16
N ALA A 115 6.76 -6.57 -11.57
CA ALA A 115 7.53 -7.80 -11.40
C ALA A 115 8.10 -8.36 -12.70
N LYS A 116 7.43 -8.12 -13.85
CA LYS A 116 7.90 -8.57 -15.17
C LYS A 116 9.25 -7.98 -15.59
N ILE A 117 9.60 -6.82 -15.08
CA ILE A 117 10.88 -6.14 -15.35
C ILE A 117 11.80 -6.13 -14.13
N GLY A 118 11.50 -6.93 -13.12
CA GLY A 118 12.30 -7.02 -11.89
C GLY A 118 12.03 -5.92 -10.86
N LEU A 119 11.09 -5.00 -11.10
CA LEU A 119 10.71 -4.00 -10.11
C LEU A 119 9.70 -4.62 -9.13
N THR A 120 10.23 -5.38 -8.17
CA THR A 120 9.48 -6.01 -7.06
C THR A 120 9.36 -5.06 -5.87
N PHE A 121 8.54 -5.40 -4.86
CA PHE A 121 8.50 -4.68 -3.59
C PHE A 121 9.87 -4.62 -2.92
N ALA A 122 10.57 -5.74 -2.83
CA ALA A 122 11.91 -5.80 -2.24
C ALA A 122 12.93 -4.92 -2.98
N ASN A 123 12.93 -4.95 -4.32
CA ASN A 123 13.84 -4.11 -5.11
C ASN A 123 13.50 -2.62 -5.01
N ALA A 124 12.21 -2.26 -4.97
CA ALA A 124 11.76 -0.88 -4.74
C ALA A 124 12.23 -0.38 -3.37
N LEU A 125 12.03 -1.17 -2.31
CA LEU A 125 12.49 -0.83 -0.95
C LEU A 125 14.00 -0.61 -0.88
N ARG A 126 14.81 -1.50 -1.48
CA ARG A 126 16.26 -1.31 -1.54
C ARG A 126 16.66 -0.01 -2.25
N ALA A 127 15.91 0.37 -3.27
CA ALA A 127 16.14 1.63 -3.96
C ALA A 127 15.76 2.82 -3.09
N PHE A 128 14.64 2.74 -2.36
CA PHE A 128 14.17 3.81 -1.47
C PHE A 128 15.17 4.15 -0.38
N LEU A 129 15.81 3.17 0.24
CA LEU A 129 16.84 3.38 1.26
C LEU A 129 18.05 4.20 0.79
N ARG A 130 18.17 4.46 -0.53
CA ARG A 130 19.18 5.34 -1.12
C ARG A 130 18.61 6.67 -1.62
N GLN A 131 17.36 6.96 -1.30
CA GLN A 131 16.63 8.17 -1.69
C GLN A 131 16.31 9.08 -0.51
N ASP A 132 16.94 8.83 0.64
CA ASP A 132 16.78 9.61 1.88
C ASP A 132 15.30 9.77 2.30
N PRO A 133 14.53 8.67 2.43
CA PRO A 133 13.12 8.73 2.79
C PRO A 133 12.93 8.96 4.30
N ASP A 134 11.95 9.77 4.65
CA ASP A 134 11.45 9.83 6.03
C ASP A 134 10.40 8.74 6.27
N VAL A 135 9.54 8.53 5.26
CA VAL A 135 8.43 7.58 5.33
C VAL A 135 8.44 6.66 4.11
N ILE A 136 8.30 5.37 4.36
CA ILE A 136 8.19 4.35 3.32
C ILE A 136 6.84 3.64 3.47
N MET A 137 6.05 3.55 2.39
CA MET A 137 4.88 2.69 2.36
C MET A 137 5.09 1.53 1.39
N VAL A 138 4.85 0.32 1.86
CA VAL A 138 4.84 -0.90 1.06
C VAL A 138 3.41 -1.39 0.99
N GLY A 139 2.85 -1.45 -0.21
CA GLY A 139 1.45 -1.83 -0.42
C GLY A 139 1.08 -3.10 0.32
N GLU A 140 1.97 -4.09 0.30
CA GLU A 140 1.82 -5.33 1.07
C GLU A 140 3.15 -6.06 1.28
N ILE A 141 3.23 -6.83 2.37
CA ILE A 141 4.31 -7.79 2.65
C ILE A 141 3.78 -9.20 2.38
N ARG A 142 4.33 -9.85 1.35
CA ARG A 142 3.95 -11.21 0.95
C ARG A 142 5.03 -12.25 1.18
N ASP A 143 6.28 -11.83 1.24
CA ASP A 143 7.46 -12.68 1.29
C ASP A 143 8.46 -12.20 2.34
N ARG A 144 9.35 -13.12 2.71
CA ARG A 144 10.40 -12.90 3.71
C ARG A 144 11.32 -11.74 3.32
N GLU A 145 11.76 -11.69 2.07
CA GLU A 145 12.73 -10.68 1.61
C GLU A 145 12.17 -9.26 1.80
N THR A 146 10.90 -9.02 1.41
CA THR A 146 10.22 -7.75 1.61
C THR A 146 10.06 -7.43 3.10
N ALA A 147 9.70 -8.44 3.93
CA ALA A 147 9.56 -8.28 5.37
C ALA A 147 10.87 -7.85 6.03
N GLU A 148 11.98 -8.56 5.73
CA GLU A 148 13.32 -8.26 6.27
C GLU A 148 13.74 -6.81 5.97
N ILE A 149 13.58 -6.36 4.72
CA ILE A 149 13.96 -5.00 4.34
C ILE A 149 13.08 -3.97 5.03
N ALA A 150 11.76 -4.21 5.11
CA ALA A 150 10.82 -3.30 5.76
C ALA A 150 11.10 -3.15 7.25
N ILE A 151 11.35 -4.26 7.96
CA ILE A 151 11.69 -4.26 9.38
C ILE A 151 13.06 -3.58 9.59
N HIS A 152 14.07 -3.92 8.78
CA HIS A 152 15.38 -3.26 8.88
C HIS A 152 15.27 -1.74 8.68
N ALA A 153 14.49 -1.29 7.69
CA ALA A 153 14.24 0.14 7.48
C ALA A 153 13.63 0.80 8.73
N SER A 154 12.64 0.14 9.35
CA SER A 154 11.97 0.64 10.54
C SER A 154 12.87 0.72 11.78
N LEU A 155 13.92 -0.08 11.83
CA LEU A 155 14.92 -0.07 12.91
C LEU A 155 16.07 0.93 12.65
N THR A 156 16.18 1.42 11.41
CA THR A 156 17.27 2.32 10.99
C THR A 156 16.83 3.76 10.74
N GLY A 157 15.73 4.18 11.36
CA GLY A 157 15.32 5.59 11.39
C GLY A 157 14.26 5.97 10.34
N HIS A 158 13.50 5.01 9.82
CA HIS A 158 12.43 5.27 8.87
C HIS A 158 11.06 4.83 9.42
N LEU A 159 10.03 5.60 9.20
CA LEU A 159 8.66 5.15 9.45
C LEU A 159 8.18 4.30 8.28
N VAL A 160 7.85 3.05 8.56
CA VAL A 160 7.35 2.10 7.55
C VAL A 160 5.87 1.83 7.76
N LEU A 161 5.09 2.00 6.71
CA LEU A 161 3.66 1.67 6.66
C LEU A 161 3.46 0.49 5.70
N SER A 162 2.73 -0.54 6.10
CA SER A 162 2.46 -1.66 5.18
C SER A 162 1.15 -2.38 5.50
N THR A 163 0.77 -3.30 4.61
CA THR A 163 -0.28 -4.26 4.89
C THR A 163 0.28 -5.68 4.98
N ILE A 164 -0.39 -6.49 5.77
CA ILE A 164 -0.16 -7.94 5.80
C ILE A 164 -1.53 -8.63 5.75
N HIS A 165 -1.62 -9.72 5.00
CA HIS A 165 -2.88 -10.46 4.84
C HIS A 165 -3.10 -11.43 6.00
N THR A 166 -3.71 -10.93 7.05
CA THR A 166 -4.21 -11.71 8.19
C THR A 166 -5.61 -11.20 8.58
N ASN A 167 -6.35 -11.99 9.31
CA ASN A 167 -7.72 -11.63 9.71
C ASN A 167 -7.75 -10.61 10.85
N ASP A 168 -6.71 -10.61 11.68
CA ASP A 168 -6.60 -9.76 12.86
C ASP A 168 -5.14 -9.32 13.11
N ALA A 169 -4.96 -8.40 14.05
CA ALA A 169 -3.66 -7.86 14.38
C ALA A 169 -2.71 -8.88 15.05
N PRO A 170 -3.16 -9.76 15.97
CA PRO A 170 -2.30 -10.82 16.50
C PRO A 170 -1.79 -11.77 15.42
N GLY A 171 -2.61 -12.10 14.43
CA GLY A 171 -2.24 -12.93 13.29
C GLY A 171 -1.09 -12.34 12.46
N ALA A 172 -0.89 -11.03 12.48
CA ALA A 172 0.24 -10.41 11.79
C ALA A 172 1.58 -10.86 12.37
N VAL A 173 1.68 -10.96 13.70
CA VAL A 173 2.89 -11.48 14.38
C VAL A 173 3.13 -12.93 13.99
N THR A 174 2.10 -13.78 14.06
CA THR A 174 2.20 -15.18 13.63
C THR A 174 2.68 -15.28 12.17
N ARG A 175 2.12 -14.44 11.30
CA ARG A 175 2.49 -14.44 9.88
C ARG A 175 3.94 -14.03 9.65
N LEU A 176 4.46 -13.07 10.40
CA LEU A 176 5.87 -12.69 10.34
C LEU A 176 6.78 -13.83 10.83
N VAL A 177 6.39 -14.51 11.92
CA VAL A 177 7.13 -15.69 12.41
C VAL A 177 7.12 -16.84 11.38
N GLU A 178 5.99 -17.09 10.70
CA GLU A 178 5.91 -18.06 9.59
C GLU A 178 6.82 -17.69 8.40
N MET A 179 7.11 -16.42 8.21
CA MET A 179 8.08 -15.92 7.23
C MET A 179 9.53 -16.02 7.73
N GLU A 180 9.77 -16.73 8.87
CA GLU A 180 11.07 -16.89 9.51
C GLU A 180 11.71 -15.55 9.93
N MET A 181 10.89 -14.60 10.36
CA MET A 181 11.35 -13.37 11.00
C MET A 181 11.57 -13.64 12.48
N GLU A 182 12.78 -13.35 12.99
CA GLU A 182 13.18 -13.49 14.39
C GLU A 182 12.83 -12.23 15.21
#